data_9ec9e05a69c984ffd7dca0afeffc95dc
#
_entry.id   9ec9e05a69c984ffd7dca0afeffc95dc
#
_cell.length_a   1.000
_cell.length_b   1.000
_cell.length_c   1.000
_cell.angle_alpha   90.00
_cell.angle_beta   90.00
_cell.angle_gamma   90.00
#
_symmetry.space_group_name_H-M   'P 1'
#
loop_
_entity.id
_entity.type
_entity.pdbx_description
1 polymer ?
#
loop_
_entity_poly.entity_id
_entity_poly.type
_entity_poly.pdbx_seq_one_letter_code
_entity_poly.pdbx_strand_id
1 'polypeptide(L)'
;MEELRTALENFRKSGKAVVSYIENPTNAGVYLASVSDKVYMTPYNGITNMFTGVSSQMVFLKDLLENLGINVQLIRHGKYKSAGEMFINSTPSKENLEQNKALIASIWVTWSETIADARELTSEDLNAMLNNLELCFPEDFLDKGLVDGLASREEVREKLALLAGVSSADEIKAISICDYARATAPQMPLGTQPKIAVVFLDGEIVDGDQLEQVAGDRF
;
A
#
# COMPACT_ATOMS: atom_id res chain seq x y z
N MET A 1 4.04 -3.46 -1.62
CA MET A 1 2.98 -3.06 -2.59
C MET A 1 3.42 -3.32 -4.04
N GLU A 2 4.63 -2.97 -4.43
CA GLU A 2 5.17 -3.18 -5.78
C GLU A 2 5.19 -4.65 -6.19
N GLU A 3 5.65 -5.55 -5.32
CA GLU A 3 5.64 -7.00 -5.59
C GLU A 3 4.23 -7.53 -5.85
N LEU A 4 3.25 -7.09 -5.05
CA LEU A 4 1.86 -7.50 -5.25
C LEU A 4 1.29 -6.97 -6.58
N ARG A 5 1.59 -5.72 -6.93
CA ARG A 5 1.22 -5.15 -8.22
C ARG A 5 1.84 -5.93 -9.37
N THR A 6 3.15 -6.21 -9.29
CA THR A 6 3.86 -7.01 -10.30
C THR A 6 3.23 -8.40 -10.46
N ALA A 7 2.81 -9.03 -9.37
CA ALA A 7 2.11 -10.32 -9.43
C ALA A 7 0.76 -10.22 -10.17
N LEU A 8 0.00 -9.15 -9.92
CA LEU A 8 -1.25 -8.87 -10.63
C LEU A 8 -1.03 -8.58 -12.12
N GLU A 9 0.00 -7.81 -12.46
CA GLU A 9 0.39 -7.56 -13.85
C GLU A 9 0.75 -8.86 -14.58
N ASN A 10 1.53 -9.73 -13.94
CA ASN A 10 1.88 -11.04 -14.50
C ASN A 10 0.65 -11.93 -14.66
N PHE A 11 -0.30 -11.86 -13.73
CA PHE A 11 -1.56 -12.55 -13.85
C PHE A 11 -2.36 -12.05 -15.07
N ARG A 12 -2.48 -10.75 -15.28
CA ARG A 12 -3.09 -10.17 -16.49
C ARG A 12 -2.41 -10.62 -17.77
N LYS A 13 -1.07 -10.59 -17.80
CA LYS A 13 -0.27 -11.04 -18.96
C LYS A 13 -0.53 -12.49 -19.32
N SER A 14 -1.05 -13.31 -18.40
CA SER A 14 -1.48 -14.70 -18.69
C SER A 14 -2.82 -14.79 -19.45
N GLY A 15 -3.44 -13.65 -19.80
CA GLY A 15 -4.71 -13.57 -20.50
C GLY A 15 -5.96 -13.70 -19.61
N LYS A 16 -5.78 -13.61 -18.29
CA LYS A 16 -6.89 -13.64 -17.31
C LYS A 16 -7.25 -12.22 -16.90
N ALA A 17 -8.55 -11.94 -16.82
CA ALA A 17 -9.04 -10.63 -16.42
C ALA A 17 -8.82 -10.38 -14.91
N VAL A 18 -8.46 -9.14 -14.58
CA VAL A 18 -8.40 -8.62 -13.22
C VAL A 18 -9.45 -7.53 -13.11
N VAL A 19 -10.36 -7.66 -12.15
CA VAL A 19 -11.40 -6.66 -11.87
C VAL A 19 -11.23 -6.19 -10.42
N SER A 20 -11.19 -4.88 -10.22
CA SER A 20 -11.13 -4.27 -8.89
C SER A 20 -12.43 -3.56 -8.54
N TYR A 21 -12.77 -3.60 -7.26
CA TYR A 21 -13.89 -2.88 -6.68
C TYR A 21 -13.42 -2.03 -5.49
N ILE A 22 -13.69 -0.74 -5.52
CA ILE A 22 -13.28 0.23 -4.50
C ILE A 22 -14.52 0.73 -3.77
N GLU A 23 -14.59 0.50 -2.46
CA GLU A 23 -15.61 1.11 -1.59
C GLU A 23 -15.08 2.41 -0.96
N ASN A 24 -13.87 2.38 -0.42
CA ASN A 24 -13.20 3.53 0.15
C ASN A 24 -11.82 3.66 -0.50
N PRO A 25 -11.58 4.69 -1.30
CA PRO A 25 -10.31 4.86 -1.98
C PRO A 25 -9.20 5.20 -0.97
N THR A 26 -8.12 4.44 -1.03
CA THR A 26 -6.87 4.69 -0.29
C THR A 26 -5.73 4.76 -1.30
N ASN A 27 -4.61 5.38 -0.94
CA ASN A 27 -3.43 5.42 -1.80
C ASN A 27 -3.03 4.02 -2.30
N ALA A 28 -2.95 3.06 -1.38
CA ALA A 28 -2.61 1.67 -1.70
C ALA A 28 -3.69 0.97 -2.53
N GLY A 29 -4.96 1.21 -2.22
CA GLY A 29 -6.10 0.63 -2.94
C GLY A 29 -6.15 1.09 -4.39
N VAL A 30 -6.04 2.40 -4.63
CA VAL A 30 -6.01 2.97 -5.99
C VAL A 30 -4.77 2.51 -6.76
N TYR A 31 -3.60 2.47 -6.11
CA TYR A 31 -2.37 1.96 -6.70
C TYR A 31 -2.49 0.51 -7.18
N LEU A 32 -3.08 -0.38 -6.38
CA LEU A 32 -3.31 -1.76 -6.79
C LEU A 32 -4.43 -1.89 -7.81
N ALA A 33 -5.54 -1.17 -7.61
CA ALA A 33 -6.69 -1.24 -8.51
C ALA A 33 -6.34 -0.76 -9.92
N SER A 34 -5.43 0.21 -10.06
CA SER A 34 -5.04 0.75 -11.36
C SER A 34 -4.39 -0.28 -12.31
N VAL A 35 -3.95 -1.44 -11.78
CA VAL A 35 -3.44 -2.54 -12.64
C VAL A 35 -4.57 -3.32 -13.32
N SER A 36 -5.80 -3.18 -12.88
CA SER A 36 -6.94 -4.01 -13.31
C SER A 36 -7.41 -3.66 -14.73
N ASP A 37 -8.00 -4.63 -15.41
CA ASP A 37 -8.66 -4.43 -16.71
C ASP A 37 -9.93 -3.58 -16.57
N LYS A 38 -10.59 -3.70 -15.41
CA LYS A 38 -11.73 -2.87 -15.02
C LYS A 38 -11.67 -2.52 -13.54
N VAL A 39 -11.88 -1.26 -13.25
CA VAL A 39 -11.97 -0.72 -11.90
C VAL A 39 -13.37 -0.15 -11.69
N TYR A 40 -14.11 -0.73 -10.77
CA TYR A 40 -15.42 -0.22 -10.36
C TYR A 40 -15.32 0.41 -8.98
N MET A 41 -16.16 1.40 -8.74
CA MET A 41 -16.28 2.07 -7.44
C MET A 41 -17.73 2.09 -7.00
N THR A 42 -17.95 2.09 -5.68
CA THR A 42 -19.29 2.27 -5.11
C THR A 42 -19.94 3.56 -5.61
N PRO A 43 -21.24 3.57 -5.94
CA PRO A 43 -21.94 4.79 -6.35
C PRO A 43 -22.43 5.63 -5.17
N TYR A 44 -22.18 5.21 -3.91
CA TYR A 44 -22.74 5.85 -2.73
C TYR A 44 -21.83 6.96 -2.21
N ASN A 45 -22.39 8.15 -1.94
CA ASN A 45 -21.66 9.34 -1.51
C ASN A 45 -21.16 9.33 -0.06
N GLY A 46 -21.28 8.21 0.64
CA GLY A 46 -20.76 8.04 2.03
C GLY A 46 -19.35 7.50 2.12
N ILE A 47 -18.54 7.61 1.07
CA ILE A 47 -17.18 7.09 1.04
C ILE A 47 -16.24 7.85 1.97
N THR A 48 -15.29 7.12 2.57
CA THR A 48 -14.15 7.73 3.25
C THR A 48 -12.99 7.82 2.25
N ASN A 49 -12.75 8.99 1.70
CA ASN A 49 -11.63 9.20 0.79
C ASN A 49 -10.33 9.39 1.56
N MET A 50 -9.41 8.43 1.41
CA MET A 50 -8.03 8.46 1.91
C MET A 50 -7.01 8.42 0.77
N PHE A 51 -7.43 8.70 -0.45
CA PHE A 51 -6.54 8.90 -1.60
C PHE A 51 -6.10 10.37 -1.63
N THR A 52 -5.13 10.70 -0.79
CA THR A 52 -4.73 12.08 -0.49
C THR A 52 -3.24 12.35 -0.67
N GLY A 53 -2.50 11.38 -1.24
CA GLY A 53 -1.05 11.41 -1.28
C GLY A 53 -0.42 10.90 0.01
N VAL A 54 0.91 10.95 0.10
CA VAL A 54 1.69 10.43 1.23
C VAL A 54 2.13 11.57 2.13
N SER A 55 1.86 11.43 3.42
CA SER A 55 2.28 12.40 4.44
C SER A 55 3.02 11.72 5.59
N SER A 56 3.86 12.47 6.31
CA SER A 56 4.51 12.03 7.53
C SER A 56 4.25 13.03 8.64
N GLN A 57 3.91 12.53 9.80
CA GLN A 57 3.72 13.33 11.01
C GLN A 57 4.88 13.08 11.96
N MET A 58 5.49 14.16 12.48
CA MET A 58 6.54 14.10 13.47
C MET A 58 6.02 14.64 14.79
N VAL A 59 6.27 13.91 15.88
CA VAL A 59 5.90 14.30 17.23
C VAL A 59 7.18 14.70 17.98
N PHE A 60 7.12 15.80 18.74
CA PHE A 60 8.22 16.28 19.58
C PHE A 60 7.74 16.38 21.01
N LEU A 61 8.49 15.79 21.92
CA LEU A 61 8.13 15.64 23.34
C LEU A 61 9.00 16.50 24.28
N LYS A 62 9.96 17.26 23.74
CA LYS A 62 10.90 18.05 24.53
C LYS A 62 10.18 18.92 25.56
N ASP A 63 9.26 19.77 25.12
CA ASP A 63 8.61 20.74 25.99
C ASP A 63 7.76 20.06 27.09
N LEU A 64 7.15 18.92 26.77
CA LEU A 64 6.43 18.09 27.74
C LEU A 64 7.39 17.54 28.81
N LEU A 65 8.53 16.99 28.38
CA LEU A 65 9.53 16.41 29.28
C LEU A 65 10.15 17.46 30.19
N GLU A 66 10.47 18.64 29.66
CA GLU A 66 10.96 19.77 30.44
C GLU A 66 9.95 20.21 31.50
N ASN A 67 8.66 20.30 31.18
CA ASN A 67 7.59 20.61 32.11
C ASN A 67 7.42 19.56 33.23
N LEU A 68 7.81 18.33 32.96
CA LEU A 68 7.83 17.23 33.94
C LEU A 68 9.14 17.17 34.73
N GLY A 69 10.09 18.11 34.48
CA GLY A 69 11.40 18.11 35.12
C GLY A 69 12.36 17.04 34.60
N ILE A 70 12.08 16.46 33.43
CA ILE A 70 12.91 15.41 32.80
C ILE A 70 13.83 16.07 31.79
N ASN A 71 15.14 15.94 32.01
CA ASN A 71 16.16 16.40 31.07
C ASN A 71 16.74 15.24 30.29
N VAL A 72 16.49 15.19 28.98
CA VAL A 72 16.96 14.14 28.09
C VAL A 72 18.30 14.51 27.46
N GLN A 73 19.28 13.64 27.60
CA GLN A 73 20.57 13.77 26.95
C GLN A 73 20.70 12.72 25.83
N LEU A 74 20.78 13.18 24.58
CA LEU A 74 20.92 12.31 23.40
C LEU A 74 22.40 12.24 22.98
N ILE A 75 22.94 11.01 22.96
CA ILE A 75 24.28 10.73 22.43
C ILE A 75 24.08 10.06 21.06
N ARG A 76 24.47 10.76 19.99
CA ARG A 76 24.36 10.25 18.62
C ARG A 76 25.61 10.58 17.80
N HIS A 77 25.88 9.77 16.79
CA HIS A 77 26.93 10.04 15.81
C HIS A 77 26.31 10.09 14.41
N GLY A 78 26.55 11.20 13.69
CA GLY A 78 26.00 11.45 12.36
C GLY A 78 24.76 12.34 12.37
N LYS A 79 24.74 13.30 11.45
CA LYS A 79 23.69 14.35 11.37
C LYS A 79 22.31 13.84 10.94
N TYR A 80 22.25 12.71 10.20
CA TYR A 80 21.00 12.09 9.79
C TYR A 80 20.45 11.03 10.77
N LYS A 81 21.08 10.86 11.93
CA LYS A 81 20.56 10.03 13.03
C LYS A 81 19.52 10.80 13.83
N SER A 82 18.34 11.01 13.25
CA SER A 82 17.31 11.92 13.75
C SER A 82 16.27 11.28 14.68
N ALA A 83 16.27 9.94 14.86
CA ALA A 83 15.24 9.25 15.63
C ALA A 83 15.06 9.78 17.08
N GLY A 84 16.14 10.19 17.74
CA GLY A 84 16.08 10.75 19.09
C GLY A 84 15.72 12.24 19.17
N GLU A 85 15.60 12.95 18.06
CA GLU A 85 15.26 14.38 18.05
C GLU A 85 13.90 14.68 18.68
N MET A 86 12.99 13.72 18.63
CA MET A 86 11.67 13.84 19.27
C MET A 86 11.74 14.17 20.77
N PHE A 87 12.84 13.80 21.45
CA PHE A 87 13.00 14.01 22.89
C PHE A 87 13.78 15.27 23.24
N ILE A 88 14.57 15.83 22.31
CA ILE A 88 15.49 16.94 22.58
C ILE A 88 15.20 18.20 21.77
N ASN A 89 14.33 18.13 20.78
CA ASN A 89 13.95 19.26 19.94
C ASN A 89 12.45 19.51 20.03
N SER A 90 12.02 20.77 19.83
CA SER A 90 10.59 21.14 19.66
C SER A 90 10.18 21.18 18.19
N THR A 91 11.14 21.09 17.26
CA THR A 91 10.92 21.08 15.80
C THR A 91 11.97 20.20 15.13
N PRO A 92 11.71 19.67 13.93
CA PRO A 92 12.68 18.84 13.22
C PRO A 92 13.93 19.63 12.84
N SER A 93 15.09 18.99 12.90
CA SER A 93 16.31 19.54 12.30
C SER A 93 16.17 19.62 10.78
N LYS A 94 17.01 20.44 10.15
CA LYS A 94 17.03 20.57 8.68
C LYS A 94 17.30 19.24 8.01
N GLU A 95 18.22 18.46 8.54
CA GLU A 95 18.59 17.14 8.03
C GLU A 95 17.47 16.11 8.19
N ASN A 96 16.75 16.13 9.31
CA ASN A 96 15.57 15.29 9.51
C ASN A 96 14.46 15.63 8.51
N LEU A 97 14.20 16.92 8.31
CA LEU A 97 13.20 17.37 7.35
C LEU A 97 13.57 16.99 5.90
N GLU A 98 14.85 17.13 5.52
CA GLU A 98 15.37 16.74 4.21
C GLU A 98 15.19 15.25 3.97
N GLN A 99 15.59 14.41 4.94
CA GLN A 99 15.46 12.97 4.86
C GLN A 99 14.01 12.51 4.72
N ASN A 100 13.10 13.06 5.55
CA ASN A 100 11.68 12.73 5.48
C ASN A 100 11.05 13.18 4.16
N LYS A 101 11.36 14.37 3.68
CA LYS A 101 10.86 14.85 2.39
C LYS A 101 11.32 13.95 1.24
N ALA A 102 12.59 13.56 1.23
CA ALA A 102 13.13 12.68 0.20
C ALA A 102 12.43 11.30 0.21
N LEU A 103 12.21 10.72 1.40
CA LEU A 103 11.53 9.45 1.55
C LEU A 103 10.08 9.52 1.04
N ILE A 104 9.32 10.51 1.50
CA ILE A 104 7.90 10.68 1.10
C ILE A 104 7.79 10.94 -0.40
N ALA A 105 8.64 11.81 -0.94
CA ALA A 105 8.66 12.12 -2.35
C ALA A 105 8.99 10.88 -3.20
N SER A 106 9.95 10.07 -2.79
CA SER A 106 10.30 8.83 -3.49
C SER A 106 9.13 7.85 -3.56
N ILE A 107 8.42 7.64 -2.46
CA ILE A 107 7.24 6.76 -2.41
C ILE A 107 6.13 7.32 -3.32
N TRP A 108 5.83 8.61 -3.19
CA TRP A 108 4.73 9.21 -3.91
C TRP A 108 4.99 9.30 -5.41
N VAL A 109 6.20 9.65 -5.83
CA VAL A 109 6.58 9.69 -7.26
C VAL A 109 6.35 8.32 -7.89
N THR A 110 6.87 7.24 -7.29
CA THR A 110 6.67 5.88 -7.79
C THR A 110 5.19 5.52 -7.93
N TRP A 111 4.36 5.86 -6.94
CA TRP A 111 2.95 5.52 -6.97
C TRP A 111 2.16 6.39 -7.94
N SER A 112 2.38 7.70 -7.94
CA SER A 112 1.65 8.63 -8.81
C SER A 112 1.95 8.40 -10.29
N GLU A 113 3.21 8.18 -10.65
CA GLU A 113 3.61 7.83 -12.02
C GLU A 113 2.95 6.52 -12.46
N THR A 114 3.01 5.49 -11.61
CA THR A 114 2.43 4.19 -11.91
C THR A 114 0.90 4.23 -12.07
N ILE A 115 0.19 5.00 -11.24
CA ILE A 115 -1.25 5.19 -11.36
C ILE A 115 -1.57 5.96 -12.64
N ALA A 116 -0.86 7.06 -12.88
CA ALA A 116 -1.07 7.92 -14.02
C ALA A 116 -0.88 7.15 -15.34
N ASP A 117 0.23 6.43 -15.49
CA ASP A 117 0.51 5.59 -16.66
C ASP A 117 -0.60 4.54 -16.89
N ALA A 118 -1.06 3.88 -15.83
CA ALA A 118 -2.09 2.85 -15.92
C ALA A 118 -3.48 3.39 -16.26
N ARG A 119 -3.73 4.68 -16.01
CA ARG A 119 -5.02 5.35 -16.24
C ARG A 119 -4.96 6.38 -17.37
N GLU A 120 -3.88 6.37 -18.18
CA GLU A 120 -3.68 7.28 -19.32
C GLU A 120 -3.74 8.77 -18.93
N LEU A 121 -3.22 9.08 -17.72
CA LEU A 121 -3.12 10.42 -17.16
C LEU A 121 -1.66 10.84 -17.08
N THR A 122 -1.41 12.13 -16.79
CA THR A 122 -0.09 12.59 -16.38
C THR A 122 0.04 12.62 -14.86
N SER A 123 1.25 12.48 -14.34
CA SER A 123 1.50 12.64 -12.89
C SER A 123 1.14 14.05 -12.42
N GLU A 124 1.31 15.06 -13.27
CA GLU A 124 0.96 16.44 -13.01
C GLU A 124 -0.56 16.60 -12.84
N ASP A 125 -1.36 16.00 -13.74
CA ASP A 125 -2.82 16.03 -13.64
C ASP A 125 -3.31 15.35 -12.38
N LEU A 126 -2.77 14.16 -12.07
CA LEU A 126 -3.10 13.43 -10.84
C LEU A 126 -2.78 14.25 -9.59
N ASN A 127 -1.58 14.87 -9.55
CA ASN A 127 -1.19 15.74 -8.45
C ASN A 127 -2.07 17.00 -8.35
N ALA A 128 -2.48 17.58 -9.48
CA ALA A 128 -3.40 18.72 -9.52
C ALA A 128 -4.78 18.36 -8.94
N MET A 129 -5.34 17.21 -9.33
CA MET A 129 -6.62 16.71 -8.80
C MET A 129 -6.58 16.56 -7.27
N LEU A 130 -5.50 16.00 -6.72
CA LEU A 130 -5.33 15.82 -5.28
C LEU A 130 -5.12 17.15 -4.54
N ASN A 131 -4.28 18.03 -5.07
CA ASN A 131 -3.98 19.33 -4.45
C ASN A 131 -5.18 20.27 -4.46
N ASN A 132 -6.02 20.17 -5.48
CA ASN A 132 -7.24 20.99 -5.61
C ASN A 132 -8.47 20.35 -4.95
N LEU A 133 -8.33 19.17 -4.33
CA LEU A 133 -9.43 18.39 -3.74
C LEU A 133 -10.56 18.10 -4.75
N GLU A 134 -10.19 17.73 -5.98
CA GLU A 134 -11.15 17.45 -7.05
C GLU A 134 -11.71 16.01 -7.01
N LEU A 135 -11.36 15.20 -6.03
CA LEU A 135 -11.75 13.80 -5.87
C LEU A 135 -12.54 13.63 -4.55
N CYS A 136 -13.71 14.23 -4.44
CA CYS A 136 -14.52 14.21 -3.22
C CYS A 136 -15.60 13.12 -3.24
N PHE A 137 -16.18 12.84 -4.41
CA PHE A 137 -17.30 11.94 -4.61
C PHE A 137 -16.94 10.82 -5.60
N PRO A 138 -17.68 9.69 -5.60
CA PRO A 138 -17.42 8.62 -6.55
C PRO A 138 -17.46 9.06 -8.02
N GLU A 139 -18.36 9.98 -8.36
CA GLU A 139 -18.52 10.55 -9.69
C GLU A 139 -17.24 11.25 -10.16
N ASP A 140 -16.53 11.92 -9.25
CA ASP A 140 -15.28 12.61 -9.58
C ASP A 140 -14.21 11.61 -10.05
N PHE A 141 -14.12 10.43 -9.41
CA PHE A 141 -13.18 9.38 -9.83
C PHE A 141 -13.51 8.82 -11.21
N LEU A 142 -14.81 8.74 -11.55
CA LEU A 142 -15.26 8.33 -12.88
C LEU A 142 -14.95 9.42 -13.92
N ASP A 143 -15.34 10.65 -13.66
CA ASP A 143 -15.15 11.79 -14.58
C ASP A 143 -13.68 12.08 -14.86
N LYS A 144 -12.81 11.86 -13.88
CA LYS A 144 -11.35 12.01 -13.99
C LYS A 144 -10.65 10.76 -14.54
N GLY A 145 -11.37 9.70 -14.87
CA GLY A 145 -10.81 8.49 -15.48
C GLY A 145 -10.05 7.56 -14.51
N LEU A 146 -10.17 7.77 -13.21
CA LEU A 146 -9.51 6.91 -12.22
C LEU A 146 -10.22 5.58 -12.03
N VAL A 147 -11.52 5.51 -12.33
CA VAL A 147 -12.30 4.26 -12.36
C VAL A 147 -13.07 4.15 -13.68
N ASP A 148 -13.46 2.93 -14.05
CA ASP A 148 -14.16 2.63 -15.31
C ASP A 148 -15.68 2.68 -15.17
N GLY A 149 -16.19 2.72 -13.95
CA GLY A 149 -17.63 2.81 -13.70
C GLY A 149 -17.98 2.80 -12.23
N LEU A 150 -19.17 3.32 -11.96
CA LEU A 150 -19.80 3.22 -10.65
C LEU A 150 -20.76 2.05 -10.64
N ALA A 151 -20.69 1.20 -9.64
CA ALA A 151 -21.54 0.03 -9.49
C ALA A 151 -21.61 -0.39 -8.02
N SER A 152 -22.74 -0.95 -7.60
CA SER A 152 -22.84 -1.65 -6.32
C SER A 152 -22.03 -2.95 -6.35
N ARG A 153 -21.79 -3.53 -5.17
CA ARG A 153 -21.10 -4.82 -5.07
C ARG A 153 -21.87 -5.93 -5.79
N GLU A 154 -23.18 -5.91 -5.75
CA GLU A 154 -24.07 -6.85 -6.40
C GLU A 154 -23.97 -6.73 -7.93
N GLU A 155 -24.00 -5.52 -8.47
CA GLU A 155 -23.83 -5.29 -9.90
C GLU A 155 -22.45 -5.71 -10.40
N VAL A 156 -21.38 -5.53 -9.61
CA VAL A 156 -20.05 -6.04 -9.96
C VAL A 156 -20.03 -7.57 -9.96
N ARG A 157 -20.69 -8.22 -8.99
CA ARG A 157 -20.82 -9.68 -8.98
C ARG A 157 -21.55 -10.21 -10.23
N GLU A 158 -22.61 -9.55 -10.68
CA GLU A 158 -23.31 -9.92 -11.92
C GLU A 158 -22.41 -9.70 -13.16
N LYS A 159 -21.62 -8.64 -13.21
CA LYS A 159 -20.63 -8.42 -14.26
C LYS A 159 -19.56 -9.54 -14.26
N LEU A 160 -19.13 -10.00 -13.09
CA LEU A 160 -18.21 -11.14 -12.97
C LEU A 160 -18.86 -12.45 -13.43
N ALA A 161 -20.16 -12.66 -13.20
CA ALA A 161 -20.89 -13.82 -13.72
C ALA A 161 -20.85 -13.87 -15.25
N LEU A 162 -21.07 -12.73 -15.90
CA LEU A 162 -20.96 -12.63 -17.36
C LEU A 162 -19.54 -12.96 -17.85
N LEU A 163 -18.51 -12.48 -17.17
CA LEU A 163 -17.11 -12.82 -17.51
C LEU A 163 -16.81 -14.30 -17.29
N ALA A 164 -17.42 -14.91 -16.28
CA ALA A 164 -17.29 -16.35 -16.00
C ALA A 164 -18.14 -17.24 -16.93
N GLY A 165 -19.01 -16.64 -17.77
CA GLY A 165 -19.88 -17.38 -18.67
C GLY A 165 -21.03 -18.14 -17.98
N VAL A 166 -21.47 -17.63 -16.81
CA VAL A 166 -22.58 -18.18 -16.02
C VAL A 166 -23.76 -17.20 -15.98
N SER A 167 -24.96 -17.69 -15.64
CA SER A 167 -26.20 -16.93 -15.74
C SER A 167 -26.44 -16.01 -14.55
N SER A 168 -25.83 -16.28 -13.40
CA SER A 168 -25.96 -15.47 -12.18
C SER A 168 -24.69 -15.48 -11.34
N ALA A 169 -24.57 -14.50 -10.44
CA ALA A 169 -23.44 -14.41 -9.52
C ALA A 169 -23.32 -15.61 -8.57
N ASP A 170 -24.40 -16.27 -8.26
CA ASP A 170 -24.41 -17.44 -7.35
C ASP A 170 -23.85 -18.71 -8.00
N GLU A 171 -23.78 -18.73 -9.33
CA GLU A 171 -23.18 -19.83 -10.10
C GLU A 171 -21.67 -19.71 -10.26
N ILE A 172 -21.06 -18.59 -9.83
CA ILE A 172 -19.62 -18.37 -9.91
C ILE A 172 -18.89 -19.34 -8.98
N LYS A 173 -18.07 -20.21 -9.56
CA LYS A 173 -17.17 -21.08 -8.79
C LYS A 173 -15.93 -20.27 -8.36
N ALA A 174 -16.01 -19.65 -7.19
CA ALA A 174 -14.92 -18.86 -6.64
C ALA A 174 -14.05 -19.71 -5.71
N ILE A 175 -12.75 -19.42 -5.70
CA ILE A 175 -11.79 -19.93 -4.73
C ILE A 175 -11.12 -18.74 -4.04
N SER A 176 -10.91 -18.82 -2.73
CA SER A 176 -10.15 -17.79 -2.03
C SER A 176 -8.67 -17.81 -2.45
N ILE A 177 -8.00 -16.66 -2.38
CA ILE A 177 -6.56 -16.60 -2.69
C ILE A 177 -5.73 -17.50 -1.78
N CYS A 178 -6.13 -17.64 -0.51
CA CYS A 178 -5.47 -18.53 0.46
C CYS A 178 -5.62 -20.01 0.08
N ASP A 179 -6.81 -20.42 -0.35
CA ASP A 179 -7.06 -21.81 -0.76
C ASP A 179 -6.38 -22.11 -2.09
N TYR A 180 -6.37 -21.13 -3.02
CA TYR A 180 -5.62 -21.24 -4.26
C TYR A 180 -4.11 -21.41 -3.98
N ALA A 181 -3.55 -20.59 -3.11
CA ALA A 181 -2.14 -20.67 -2.74
C ALA A 181 -1.79 -22.02 -2.09
N ARG A 182 -2.68 -22.56 -1.22
CA ARG A 182 -2.50 -23.90 -0.64
C ARG A 182 -2.56 -25.00 -1.69
N ALA A 183 -3.51 -24.91 -2.61
CA ALA A 183 -3.70 -25.92 -3.67
C ALA A 183 -2.55 -25.93 -4.68
N THR A 184 -1.93 -24.77 -4.93
CA THR A 184 -0.85 -24.59 -5.90
C THR A 184 0.54 -24.54 -5.27
N ALA A 185 0.65 -24.66 -3.93
CA ALA A 185 1.93 -24.69 -3.24
C ALA A 185 2.83 -25.77 -3.84
N PRO A 186 4.07 -25.42 -4.23
CA PRO A 186 4.98 -26.39 -4.79
C PRO A 186 5.23 -27.51 -3.79
N GLN A 187 4.89 -28.73 -4.16
CA GLN A 187 5.29 -29.90 -3.37
C GLN A 187 6.80 -30.03 -3.47
N MET A 188 7.49 -29.86 -2.34
CA MET A 188 8.93 -30.09 -2.31
C MET A 188 9.20 -31.56 -2.66
N PRO A 189 9.95 -31.88 -3.73
CA PRO A 189 10.34 -33.23 -3.99
C PRO A 189 11.18 -33.76 -2.82
N LEU A 190 10.74 -34.86 -2.22
CA LEU A 190 11.51 -35.63 -1.25
C LEU A 190 12.70 -36.26 -1.99
N GLY A 191 13.83 -35.57 -2.07
CA GLY A 191 15.01 -36.06 -2.80
C GLY A 191 16.29 -35.34 -2.42
N THR A 192 17.42 -35.93 -2.84
CA THR A 192 18.80 -35.48 -2.60
C THR A 192 19.26 -34.32 -3.51
N GLN A 193 18.34 -33.47 -4.00
CA GLN A 193 18.68 -32.32 -4.80
C GLN A 193 19.46 -31.29 -3.96
N PRO A 194 20.47 -30.61 -4.52
CA PRO A 194 21.11 -29.48 -3.86
C PRO A 194 20.08 -28.44 -3.47
N LYS A 195 20.10 -28.01 -2.21
CA LYS A 195 19.15 -27.03 -1.68
C LYS A 195 19.87 -25.74 -1.35
N ILE A 196 19.24 -24.61 -1.66
CA ILE A 196 19.63 -23.30 -1.17
C ILE A 196 18.68 -22.98 -0.01
N ALA A 197 19.23 -22.78 1.19
CA ALA A 197 18.47 -22.29 2.31
C ALA A 197 18.43 -20.76 2.23
N VAL A 198 17.24 -20.19 2.31
CA VAL A 198 17.04 -18.74 2.44
C VAL A 198 16.48 -18.49 3.84
N VAL A 199 17.22 -17.74 4.65
CA VAL A 199 16.80 -17.34 5.99
C VAL A 199 16.39 -15.89 5.95
N PHE A 200 15.15 -15.61 6.31
CA PHE A 200 14.63 -14.25 6.43
C PHE A 200 14.81 -13.80 7.87
N LEU A 201 15.46 -12.66 8.06
CA LEU A 201 15.59 -11.96 9.33
C LEU A 201 14.73 -10.70 9.23
N ASP A 202 13.55 -10.75 9.82
CA ASP A 202 12.58 -9.63 9.80
C ASP A 202 12.15 -9.34 11.24
N GLY A 203 12.29 -8.08 11.65
CA GLY A 203 11.97 -7.61 13.00
C GLY A 203 13.06 -6.71 13.60
N GLU A 204 12.80 -6.19 14.79
CA GLU A 204 13.80 -5.43 15.54
C GLU A 204 14.89 -6.35 16.07
N ILE A 205 16.12 -5.85 16.09
CA ILE A 205 17.26 -6.57 16.71
C ILE A 205 17.20 -6.32 18.21
N VAL A 206 16.96 -7.39 18.96
CA VAL A 206 16.81 -7.33 20.43
C VAL A 206 17.69 -8.37 21.12
N ASP A 207 18.00 -8.13 22.40
CA ASP A 207 18.67 -9.13 23.23
C ASP A 207 17.69 -10.19 23.72
N GLY A 208 18.21 -11.41 23.93
CA GLY A 208 17.46 -12.51 24.53
C GLY A 208 16.61 -13.30 23.54
N ASP A 209 15.51 -13.85 24.02
CA ASP A 209 14.62 -14.77 23.33
C ASP A 209 13.22 -14.16 23.20
N GLN A 210 13.04 -13.20 22.29
CA GLN A 210 11.75 -12.57 21.99
C GLN A 210 11.12 -13.15 20.71
N LEU A 211 9.82 -13.44 20.79
CA LEU A 211 9.03 -13.88 19.64
C LEU A 211 8.86 -12.74 18.63
N GLU A 212 8.86 -13.05 17.34
CA GLU A 212 8.65 -12.11 16.23
C GLU A 212 9.72 -11.00 16.13
N GLN A 213 10.89 -11.20 16.77
CA GLN A 213 12.02 -10.27 16.73
C GLN A 213 13.30 -11.02 16.33
N VAL A 214 14.30 -10.25 15.87
CA VAL A 214 15.65 -10.80 15.61
C VAL A 214 16.41 -10.84 16.94
N ALA A 215 16.26 -11.93 17.69
CA ALA A 215 16.84 -12.11 19.01
C ALA A 215 18.09 -13.01 18.95
N GLY A 216 19.17 -12.59 19.62
CA GLY A 216 20.48 -13.25 19.55
C GLY A 216 20.48 -14.71 19.99
N ASP A 217 19.58 -15.10 20.90
CA ASP A 217 19.51 -16.47 21.47
C ASP A 217 18.64 -17.43 20.62
N ARG A 218 18.11 -16.98 19.46
CA ARG A 218 17.26 -17.77 18.56
C ARG A 218 17.88 -18.16 17.23
N PHE A 219 19.14 -17.82 16.98
CA PHE A 219 19.88 -18.16 15.75
C PHE A 219 20.97 -19.17 15.97
#